data_824406e4d7b1d25fbabeff96502503aa
#
_entry.id   824406e4d7b1d25fbabeff96502503aa
#
_cell.length_a   1.000
_cell.length_b   1.000
_cell.length_c   1.000
_cell.angle_alpha   90.00
_cell.angle_beta   90.00
_cell.angle_gamma   90.00
#
_symmetry.space_group_name_H-M   'P 1'
#
loop_
_entity.id
_entity.type
_entity.pdbx_description
1 polymer ?
#
loop_
_entity_poly.entity_id
_entity_poly.type
_entity_poly.pdbx_seq_one_letter_code
_entity_poly.pdbx_strand_id
1 'polypeptide(L)'
;MTAPALDRPPADPPASASATPAPEPASAPAPPAPAGPRRGPLLVAARAVTLAAGLLLGFAGYLLGLSDLQEAHHQSTAYATLRDRLANATAPTGPTEDGAPLAVLDIPAIDLRQVVVVEGTTGRDLMRGPGHRRDTVLPGQPGVAVLFGRSTAFGAPFADLGRLKVGDRIDVTTGQGTFHYTVNTYGDGDHPIKDTAPDRLVLVTGDSDWIPTSTVLVGARLDGDPEPAGAKRPATTATDKVLAADKGALPALQLWSLALLLAVTAAAVAARRWQRTAAYLCAAPVVAALLWSVYENAAALLPNVY
;
A
#
# COMPACT_ATOMS: atom_id res chain seq x y z
N MET A 1 -66.58 -64.07 -90.94
CA MET A 1 -66.09 -62.81 -90.41
C MET A 1 -65.43 -63.17 -89.15
N THR A 2 -64.24 -62.93 -89.15
CA THR A 2 -63.11 -63.52 -88.44
C THR A 2 -62.95 -62.98 -87.06
N ALA A 3 -62.92 -63.86 -86.08
CA ALA A 3 -62.45 -63.49 -84.69
C ALA A 3 -60.99 -63.82 -84.55
N PRO A 4 -60.21 -62.98 -83.89
CA PRO A 4 -58.79 -63.25 -83.69
C PRO A 4 -58.51 -64.03 -82.40
N ALA A 5 -57.39 -64.72 -82.44
CA ALA A 5 -56.91 -65.62 -81.41
C ALA A 5 -56.46 -64.93 -80.12
N LEU A 6 -56.67 -65.57 -79.02
CA LEU A 6 -56.15 -65.26 -77.68
C LEU A 6 -54.69 -65.72 -77.56
N ASP A 7 -53.78 -64.79 -77.35
CA ASP A 7 -52.36 -65.05 -77.07
C ASP A 7 -52.22 -65.25 -75.57
N ARG A 8 -51.56 -66.31 -75.16
CA ARG A 8 -51.36 -66.68 -73.76
C ARG A 8 -49.91 -66.28 -73.37
N PRO A 9 -49.69 -65.49 -72.33
CA PRO A 9 -48.34 -65.13 -71.88
C PRO A 9 -47.64 -66.34 -71.24
N PRO A 10 -46.35 -66.40 -71.32
CA PRO A 10 -45.51 -67.47 -70.77
C PRO A 10 -45.42 -67.44 -69.26
N ALA A 11 -45.25 -68.64 -68.65
CA ALA A 11 -45.16 -68.86 -67.21
C ALA A 11 -43.89 -68.30 -66.64
N ASP A 12 -43.96 -67.67 -65.48
CA ASP A 12 -42.84 -67.19 -64.69
C ASP A 12 -42.02 -68.31 -64.08
N PRO A 13 -40.69 -68.15 -63.99
CA PRO A 13 -39.82 -69.12 -63.33
C PRO A 13 -39.98 -69.06 -61.80
N PRO A 14 -39.64 -70.12 -61.05
CA PRO A 14 -39.83 -70.22 -59.60
C PRO A 14 -38.94 -69.24 -58.83
N ALA A 15 -39.54 -68.57 -57.89
CA ALA A 15 -38.86 -67.63 -56.97
C ALA A 15 -37.72 -68.29 -56.22
N SER A 16 -36.53 -67.73 -56.36
CA SER A 16 -35.33 -68.09 -55.54
C SER A 16 -35.61 -67.71 -54.08
N ALA A 17 -35.46 -68.69 -53.21
CA ALA A 17 -35.55 -68.52 -51.78
C ALA A 17 -34.54 -67.45 -51.30
N SER A 18 -35.06 -66.34 -50.75
CA SER A 18 -34.28 -65.33 -50.08
C SER A 18 -33.59 -65.93 -48.82
N ALA A 19 -32.29 -66.03 -48.87
CA ALA A 19 -31.47 -66.34 -47.69
C ALA A 19 -31.56 -65.19 -46.69
N THR A 20 -32.05 -65.48 -45.52
CA THR A 20 -32.05 -64.54 -44.36
C THR A 20 -30.56 -64.17 -44.03
N PRO A 21 -30.23 -62.89 -44.04
CA PRO A 21 -28.86 -62.53 -43.62
C PRO A 21 -28.65 -62.86 -42.14
N ALA A 22 -27.51 -63.49 -41.85
CA ALA A 22 -27.11 -63.77 -40.49
C ALA A 22 -26.93 -62.48 -39.68
N PRO A 23 -27.27 -62.45 -38.35
CA PRO A 23 -27.12 -61.26 -37.53
C PRO A 23 -25.64 -60.87 -37.47
N GLU A 24 -25.36 -59.64 -37.88
CA GLU A 24 -24.07 -58.99 -37.79
C GLU A 24 -23.62 -58.95 -36.28
N PRO A 25 -22.39 -59.35 -35.92
CA PRO A 25 -21.95 -59.35 -34.54
C PRO A 25 -21.98 -57.90 -34.03
N ALA A 26 -22.78 -57.65 -32.98
CA ALA A 26 -22.85 -56.35 -32.30
C ALA A 26 -21.45 -55.86 -31.97
N SER A 27 -21.04 -54.78 -32.61
CA SER A 27 -19.75 -54.11 -32.30
C SER A 27 -19.71 -53.78 -30.81
N ALA A 28 -18.73 -54.33 -30.10
CA ALA A 28 -18.51 -53.99 -28.72
C ALA A 28 -18.32 -52.46 -28.57
N PRO A 29 -18.94 -51.82 -27.53
CA PRO A 29 -18.78 -50.40 -27.32
C PRO A 29 -17.31 -50.04 -27.21
N ALA A 30 -16.87 -49.08 -28.02
CA ALA A 30 -15.48 -48.57 -27.97
C ALA A 30 -15.13 -48.10 -26.55
N PRO A 31 -13.95 -48.42 -26.04
CA PRO A 31 -13.52 -47.95 -24.73
C PRO A 31 -13.63 -46.41 -24.67
N PRO A 32 -14.10 -45.82 -23.54
CA PRO A 32 -14.20 -44.37 -23.42
C PRO A 32 -12.85 -43.75 -23.69
N ALA A 33 -12.84 -42.75 -24.59
CA ALA A 33 -11.61 -41.99 -24.88
C ALA A 33 -11.00 -41.44 -23.58
N PRO A 34 -9.68 -41.50 -23.42
CA PRO A 34 -9.04 -40.98 -22.21
C PRO A 34 -9.45 -39.53 -22.00
N ALA A 35 -10.03 -39.25 -20.82
CA ALA A 35 -10.42 -37.90 -20.42
C ALA A 35 -9.19 -37.00 -20.56
N GLY A 36 -9.19 -36.14 -21.56
CA GLY A 36 -8.09 -35.18 -21.78
C GLY A 36 -7.85 -34.36 -20.55
N PRO A 37 -6.63 -33.88 -20.30
CA PRO A 37 -6.26 -33.17 -19.09
C PRO A 37 -7.27 -32.04 -18.84
N ARG A 38 -7.86 -32.06 -17.65
CA ARG A 38 -8.86 -31.06 -17.21
C ARG A 38 -8.18 -29.69 -17.18
N ARG A 39 -8.18 -28.95 -18.30
CA ARG A 39 -7.55 -27.62 -18.46
C ARG A 39 -8.23 -26.54 -17.60
N GLY A 40 -9.44 -26.80 -17.10
CA GLY A 40 -10.23 -25.86 -16.28
C GLY A 40 -9.49 -25.36 -15.04
N PRO A 41 -9.01 -26.23 -14.13
CA PRO A 41 -8.35 -25.78 -12.89
C PRO A 41 -7.03 -25.04 -13.17
N LEU A 42 -6.24 -25.44 -14.16
CA LEU A 42 -5.01 -24.75 -14.56
C LEU A 42 -5.27 -23.33 -15.08
N LEU A 43 -6.33 -23.14 -15.88
CA LEU A 43 -6.71 -21.82 -16.38
C LEU A 43 -7.21 -20.92 -15.25
N VAL A 44 -7.96 -21.45 -14.28
CA VAL A 44 -8.40 -20.70 -13.10
C VAL A 44 -7.19 -20.30 -12.26
N ALA A 45 -6.28 -21.22 -12.00
CA ALA A 45 -5.04 -20.94 -11.25
C ALA A 45 -4.17 -19.89 -11.97
N ALA A 46 -3.98 -20.02 -13.29
CA ALA A 46 -3.21 -19.05 -14.07
C ALA A 46 -3.83 -17.65 -14.00
N ARG A 47 -5.16 -17.52 -14.12
CA ARG A 47 -5.86 -16.24 -13.99
C ARG A 47 -5.74 -15.66 -12.59
N ALA A 48 -5.84 -16.48 -11.56
CA ALA A 48 -5.66 -16.04 -10.17
C ALA A 48 -4.24 -15.50 -9.92
N VAL A 49 -3.22 -16.20 -10.43
CA VAL A 49 -1.82 -15.75 -10.34
C VAL A 49 -1.61 -14.44 -11.09
N THR A 50 -2.15 -14.32 -12.31
CA THR A 50 -2.04 -13.08 -13.11
C THR A 50 -2.70 -11.90 -12.39
N LEU A 51 -3.88 -12.09 -11.79
CA LEU A 51 -4.56 -11.05 -11.01
C LEU A 51 -3.77 -10.68 -9.75
N ALA A 52 -3.25 -11.67 -9.03
CA ALA A 52 -2.42 -11.42 -7.85
C ALA A 52 -1.14 -10.66 -8.21
N ALA A 53 -0.46 -11.05 -9.28
CA ALA A 53 0.71 -10.34 -9.81
C ALA A 53 0.36 -8.90 -10.21
N GLY A 54 -0.77 -8.68 -10.89
CA GLY A 54 -1.25 -7.36 -11.26
C GLY A 54 -1.53 -6.47 -10.05
N LEU A 55 -2.15 -7.02 -8.99
CA LEU A 55 -2.39 -6.29 -7.74
C LEU A 55 -1.09 -5.95 -7.01
N LEU A 56 -0.12 -6.87 -6.97
CA LEU A 56 1.19 -6.63 -6.35
C LEU A 56 1.99 -5.57 -7.12
N LEU A 57 2.02 -5.65 -8.45
CA LEU A 57 2.67 -4.63 -9.29
C LEU A 57 1.99 -3.27 -9.16
N GLY A 58 0.66 -3.24 -9.10
CA GLY A 58 -0.11 -2.04 -8.84
C GLY A 58 0.19 -1.45 -7.46
N PHE A 59 0.34 -2.28 -6.43
CA PHE A 59 0.74 -1.85 -5.09
C PHE A 59 2.16 -1.28 -5.07
N ALA A 60 3.12 -1.95 -5.76
CA ALA A 60 4.46 -1.41 -5.91
C ALA A 60 4.46 -0.05 -6.64
N GLY A 61 3.69 0.10 -7.71
CA GLY A 61 3.51 1.37 -8.41
C GLY A 61 2.86 2.46 -7.54
N TYR A 62 1.94 2.07 -6.65
CA TYR A 62 1.37 2.97 -5.66
C TYR A 62 2.45 3.45 -4.68
N LEU A 63 3.23 2.55 -4.10
CA LEU A 63 4.27 2.90 -3.12
C LEU A 63 5.39 3.75 -3.71
N LEU A 64 5.81 3.48 -4.96
CA LEU A 64 6.97 4.13 -5.58
C LEU A 64 6.64 5.41 -6.37
N GLY A 65 5.37 5.78 -6.46
CA GLY A 65 5.00 6.96 -7.24
C GLY A 65 3.78 7.70 -6.72
N LEU A 66 2.66 7.02 -6.55
CA LEU A 66 1.42 7.67 -6.10
C LEU A 66 1.46 8.09 -4.63
N SER A 67 2.23 7.37 -3.79
CA SER A 67 2.40 7.69 -2.37
C SER A 67 3.11 9.04 -2.17
N ASP A 68 4.08 9.37 -3.02
CA ASP A 68 4.81 10.65 -2.95
C ASP A 68 3.89 11.83 -3.29
N LEU A 69 3.00 11.64 -4.26
CA LEU A 69 2.00 12.66 -4.60
C LEU A 69 1.00 12.88 -3.45
N GLN A 70 0.61 11.80 -2.77
CA GLN A 70 -0.27 11.86 -1.61
C GLN A 70 0.41 12.60 -0.45
N GLU A 71 1.66 12.26 -0.14
CA GLU A 71 2.45 12.91 0.89
C GLU A 71 2.64 14.39 0.57
N ALA A 72 3.06 14.75 -0.64
CA ALA A 72 3.24 16.15 -1.07
C ALA A 72 1.96 16.99 -0.90
N HIS A 73 0.78 16.40 -1.19
CA HIS A 73 -0.50 17.06 -0.93
C HIS A 73 -0.74 17.28 0.56
N HIS A 74 -0.46 16.27 1.41
CA HIS A 74 -0.56 16.40 2.87
C HIS A 74 0.41 17.45 3.40
N GLN A 75 1.67 17.43 2.96
CA GLN A 75 2.70 18.40 3.35
C GLN A 75 2.30 19.83 3.00
N SER A 76 1.80 20.08 1.79
CA SER A 76 1.36 21.41 1.39
C SER A 76 0.23 21.95 2.26
N THR A 77 -0.74 21.11 2.60
CA THR A 77 -1.87 21.47 3.47
C THR A 77 -1.42 21.67 4.91
N ALA A 78 -0.57 20.78 5.41
CA ALA A 78 -0.01 20.86 6.77
C ALA A 78 0.86 22.11 6.95
N TYR A 79 1.68 22.44 5.93
CA TYR A 79 2.52 23.65 5.94
C TYR A 79 1.66 24.93 5.98
N ALA A 80 0.62 25.01 5.15
CA ALA A 80 -0.30 26.15 5.16
C ALA A 80 -0.97 26.32 6.53
N THR A 81 -1.44 25.20 7.12
CA THR A 81 -2.08 25.19 8.45
C THR A 81 -1.11 25.59 9.56
N LEU A 82 0.11 25.04 9.55
CA LEU A 82 1.11 25.37 10.57
C LEU A 82 1.58 26.81 10.47
N ARG A 83 1.80 27.31 9.24
CA ARG A 83 2.17 28.71 9.00
C ARG A 83 1.11 29.67 9.53
N ASP A 84 -0.18 29.38 9.32
CA ASP A 84 -1.28 30.18 9.85
C ASP A 84 -1.28 30.15 11.39
N ARG A 85 -1.10 28.99 12.01
CA ARG A 85 -1.00 28.84 13.46
C ARG A 85 0.19 29.58 14.05
N LEU A 86 1.36 29.54 13.38
CA LEU A 86 2.56 30.27 13.81
C LEU A 86 2.32 31.79 13.74
N ALA A 87 1.71 32.28 12.64
CA ALA A 87 1.42 33.69 12.47
C ALA A 87 0.42 34.23 13.54
N ASN A 88 -0.50 33.39 13.98
CA ASN A 88 -1.51 33.72 15.02
C ASN A 88 -1.07 33.33 16.44
N ALA A 89 0.18 32.87 16.64
CA ALA A 89 0.70 32.36 17.91
C ALA A 89 -0.20 31.27 18.57
N THR A 90 -0.81 30.43 17.75
CA THR A 90 -1.69 29.32 18.17
C THR A 90 -1.08 27.95 17.84
N ALA A 91 0.17 27.91 17.39
CA ALA A 91 0.87 26.67 17.15
C ALA A 91 1.07 25.87 18.46
N PRO A 92 0.94 24.54 18.43
CA PRO A 92 1.01 23.73 19.64
C PRO A 92 2.38 23.78 20.29
N THR A 93 2.41 23.97 21.60
CA THR A 93 3.60 23.94 22.47
C THR A 93 3.58 22.75 23.44
N GLY A 94 2.56 21.90 23.34
CA GLY A 94 2.30 20.75 24.18
C GLY A 94 1.69 19.57 23.39
N PRO A 95 1.11 18.57 24.09
CA PRO A 95 0.46 17.43 23.46
C PRO A 95 -0.67 17.87 22.52
N THR A 96 -0.77 17.24 21.35
CA THR A 96 -1.81 17.50 20.36
C THR A 96 -2.31 16.19 19.74
N GLU A 97 -3.29 16.28 18.86
CA GLU A 97 -3.88 15.11 18.20
C GLU A 97 -2.91 14.48 17.19
N ASP A 98 -3.04 13.17 16.99
CA ASP A 98 -2.23 12.43 16.01
C ASP A 98 -2.43 12.99 14.60
N GLY A 99 -1.33 13.11 13.85
CA GLY A 99 -1.31 13.68 12.51
C GLY A 99 -1.44 15.21 12.46
N ALA A 100 -1.55 15.91 13.60
CA ALA A 100 -1.56 17.37 13.61
C ALA A 100 -0.15 17.94 13.32
N PRO A 101 -0.03 19.04 12.54
CA PRO A 101 1.25 19.66 12.25
C PRO A 101 1.83 20.35 13.50
N LEU A 102 3.11 20.06 13.81
CA LEU A 102 3.81 20.51 15.01
C LEU A 102 4.97 21.46 14.75
N ALA A 103 5.79 21.13 13.76
CA ALA A 103 7.04 21.82 13.50
C ALA A 103 7.37 21.81 12.01
N VAL A 104 8.24 22.72 11.59
CA VAL A 104 8.91 22.69 10.28
C VAL A 104 10.34 22.26 10.49
N LEU A 105 10.78 21.27 9.72
CA LEU A 105 12.13 20.70 9.73
C LEU A 105 12.87 21.10 8.46
N ASP A 106 14.08 21.60 8.62
CA ASP A 106 15.02 21.92 7.55
C ASP A 106 16.37 21.26 7.84
N ILE A 107 16.88 20.47 6.89
CA ILE A 107 18.19 19.81 6.96
C ILE A 107 18.94 20.08 5.64
N PRO A 108 19.66 21.21 5.54
CA PRO A 108 20.28 21.63 4.27
C PRO A 108 21.27 20.63 3.69
N ALA A 109 21.97 19.87 4.54
CA ALA A 109 23.00 18.90 4.12
C ALA A 109 22.46 17.75 3.27
N ILE A 110 21.15 17.45 3.37
CA ILE A 110 20.47 16.42 2.58
C ILE A 110 19.34 17.00 1.73
N ASP A 111 19.35 18.33 1.52
CA ASP A 111 18.35 19.09 0.75
C ASP A 111 16.90 18.93 1.24
N LEU A 112 16.70 18.55 2.50
CA LEU A 112 15.38 18.48 3.14
C LEU A 112 14.98 19.89 3.57
N ARG A 113 13.92 20.42 2.98
CA ARG A 113 13.49 21.81 3.21
C ARG A 113 12.01 21.93 3.49
N GLN A 114 11.69 22.71 4.52
CA GLN A 114 10.32 23.07 4.89
C GLN A 114 9.38 21.87 5.06
N VAL A 115 9.90 20.75 5.53
CA VAL A 115 9.12 19.54 5.76
C VAL A 115 8.39 19.64 7.10
N VAL A 116 7.08 19.46 7.08
CA VAL A 116 6.26 19.54 8.29
C VAL A 116 6.32 18.23 9.05
N VAL A 117 6.67 18.34 10.33
CA VAL A 117 6.60 17.26 11.31
C VAL A 117 5.19 17.20 11.89
N VAL A 118 4.60 16.01 11.94
CA VAL A 118 3.29 15.76 12.53
C VAL A 118 3.42 15.07 13.89
N GLU A 119 2.38 15.14 14.74
CA GLU A 119 2.33 14.36 15.99
C GLU A 119 2.02 12.89 15.66
N GLY A 120 2.70 11.96 16.35
CA GLY A 120 2.49 10.52 16.21
C GLY A 120 3.52 9.86 15.28
N THR A 121 3.73 8.57 15.52
CA THR A 121 4.71 7.74 14.80
C THR A 121 4.11 6.44 14.29
N THR A 122 2.78 6.36 14.21
CA THR A 122 2.13 5.20 13.58
C THR A 122 2.38 5.19 12.07
N GLY A 123 2.19 4.03 11.43
CA GLY A 123 2.32 3.93 9.98
C GLY A 123 1.48 4.95 9.22
N ARG A 124 0.30 5.32 9.74
CA ARG A 124 -0.59 6.33 9.13
C ARG A 124 -0.07 7.76 9.30
N ASP A 125 0.49 8.09 10.46
CA ASP A 125 1.06 9.42 10.69
C ASP A 125 2.26 9.64 9.77
N LEU A 126 3.14 8.64 9.65
CA LEU A 126 4.34 8.71 8.81
C LEU A 126 4.05 8.66 7.29
N MET A 127 2.83 8.40 6.86
CA MET A 127 2.39 8.64 5.47
C MET A 127 2.18 10.12 5.14
N ARG A 128 2.12 10.97 6.15
CA ARG A 128 1.89 12.42 6.02
C ARG A 128 3.17 13.24 6.08
N GLY A 129 4.26 12.62 6.55
CA GLY A 129 5.56 13.25 6.74
C GLY A 129 6.29 12.68 7.96
N PRO A 130 7.41 13.30 8.37
CA PRO A 130 8.08 12.93 9.61
C PRO A 130 7.14 13.08 10.81
N GLY A 131 7.19 12.13 11.73
CA GLY A 131 6.34 12.08 12.91
C GLY A 131 7.12 12.29 14.20
N HIS A 132 6.57 13.08 15.10
CA HIS A 132 7.10 13.26 16.44
C HIS A 132 6.62 12.13 17.36
N ARG A 133 7.53 11.54 18.11
CA ARG A 133 7.21 10.50 19.06
C ARG A 133 6.56 11.09 20.31
N ARG A 134 5.29 10.80 20.51
CA ARG A 134 4.39 11.47 21.46
C ARG A 134 4.82 11.46 22.95
N ASP A 135 5.64 10.49 23.37
CA ASP A 135 6.14 10.39 24.76
C ASP A 135 7.41 11.20 25.00
N THR A 136 7.95 11.87 23.96
CA THR A 136 9.13 12.70 24.02
C THR A 136 8.77 14.19 24.08
N VAL A 137 9.72 15.04 24.44
CA VAL A 137 9.53 16.49 24.43
C VAL A 137 9.48 17.02 22.99
N LEU A 138 8.90 18.18 22.77
CA LEU A 138 8.98 18.85 21.47
C LEU A 138 10.39 19.32 21.20
N PRO A 139 10.80 19.38 19.92
CA PRO A 139 12.05 20.03 19.57
C PRO A 139 12.15 21.45 20.16
N GLY A 140 13.30 21.76 20.76
CA GLY A 140 13.54 23.00 21.47
C GLY A 140 13.23 22.96 22.97
N GLN A 141 12.59 21.92 23.48
CA GLN A 141 12.30 21.74 24.91
C GLN A 141 13.40 20.92 25.61
N PRO A 142 13.55 21.05 26.97
CA PRO A 142 14.55 20.30 27.72
C PRO A 142 14.31 18.79 27.63
N GLY A 143 15.31 18.03 27.25
CA GLY A 143 15.27 16.58 27.12
C GLY A 143 15.54 16.07 25.71
N VAL A 144 15.02 14.90 25.41
CA VAL A 144 15.22 14.22 24.13
C VAL A 144 13.94 14.29 23.29
N ALA A 145 14.00 15.01 22.16
CA ALA A 145 12.97 14.99 21.14
C ALA A 145 13.29 13.90 20.12
N VAL A 146 12.30 13.09 19.72
CA VAL A 146 12.50 12.00 18.78
C VAL A 146 11.55 12.15 17.59
N LEU A 147 12.12 12.18 16.39
CA LEU A 147 11.39 12.24 15.13
C LEU A 147 11.62 10.97 14.31
N PHE A 148 10.56 10.37 13.82
CA PHE A 148 10.60 9.24 12.89
C PHE A 148 10.29 9.73 11.48
N GLY A 149 10.94 9.13 10.48
CA GLY A 149 10.65 9.40 9.08
C GLY A 149 10.81 8.15 8.23
N ARG A 150 10.09 8.11 7.14
CA ARG A 150 10.18 7.01 6.17
C ARG A 150 11.45 7.11 5.35
N SER A 151 12.00 5.94 4.97
CA SER A 151 13.21 5.83 4.13
C SER A 151 12.91 5.59 2.65
N THR A 152 11.73 5.08 2.28
CA THR A 152 11.50 4.58 0.92
C THR A 152 10.23 5.08 0.26
N ALA A 153 9.12 5.22 0.97
CA ALA A 153 7.82 5.57 0.39
C ALA A 153 7.26 6.84 1.05
N PHE A 154 6.22 7.42 0.44
CA PHE A 154 5.58 8.64 0.94
C PHE A 154 6.57 9.80 1.08
N GLY A 155 7.19 10.16 -0.04
CA GLY A 155 8.20 11.23 -0.11
C GLY A 155 9.54 10.88 0.52
N ALA A 156 9.65 9.76 1.22
CA ALA A 156 10.87 9.26 1.83
C ALA A 156 11.70 10.36 2.51
N PRO A 157 11.15 11.15 3.45
CA PRO A 157 11.80 12.37 3.95
C PRO A 157 13.15 12.11 4.63
N PHE A 158 13.36 10.89 5.12
CA PHE A 158 14.59 10.50 5.79
C PHE A 158 15.43 9.47 5.00
N ALA A 159 15.20 9.34 3.68
CA ALA A 159 15.98 8.44 2.81
C ALA A 159 17.49 8.71 2.88
N ASP A 160 17.86 9.98 2.91
CA ASP A 160 19.26 10.42 2.90
C ASP A 160 19.84 10.69 4.31
N LEU A 161 19.15 10.29 5.38
CA LEU A 161 19.57 10.56 6.76
C LEU A 161 20.97 9.99 7.07
N GLY A 162 21.31 8.83 6.50
CA GLY A 162 22.63 8.22 6.65
C GLY A 162 23.78 8.99 5.98
N ARG A 163 23.50 10.02 5.17
CA ARG A 163 24.52 10.88 4.52
C ARG A 163 24.93 12.08 5.39
N LEU A 164 24.19 12.36 6.45
CA LEU A 164 24.55 13.42 7.39
C LEU A 164 25.93 13.17 7.99
N LYS A 165 26.61 14.22 8.37
CA LYS A 165 27.94 14.18 9.00
C LYS A 165 27.92 14.93 10.32
N VAL A 166 28.81 14.55 11.23
CA VAL A 166 29.04 15.32 12.47
C VAL A 166 29.37 16.75 12.08
N GLY A 167 28.66 17.71 12.69
CA GLY A 167 28.76 19.12 12.40
C GLY A 167 27.69 19.65 11.44
N ASP A 168 26.89 18.76 10.78
CA ASP A 168 25.78 19.21 9.95
C ASP A 168 24.69 19.84 10.81
N ARG A 169 24.03 20.86 10.23
CA ARG A 169 22.99 21.63 10.91
C ARG A 169 21.60 21.09 10.60
N ILE A 170 20.75 21.08 11.62
CA ILE A 170 19.33 20.78 11.56
C ILE A 170 18.57 21.94 12.19
N ASP A 171 17.63 22.53 11.45
CA ASP A 171 16.80 23.62 11.94
C ASP A 171 15.38 23.14 12.15
N VAL A 172 14.79 23.43 13.31
CA VAL A 172 13.42 23.06 13.63
C VAL A 172 12.65 24.28 14.13
N THR A 173 11.60 24.65 13.40
CA THR A 173 10.71 25.76 13.78
C THR A 173 9.45 25.22 14.40
N THR A 174 9.17 25.60 15.64
CA THR A 174 7.97 25.21 16.43
C THR A 174 7.18 26.45 16.85
N GLY A 175 6.11 26.28 17.60
CA GLY A 175 5.35 27.38 18.21
C GLY A 175 6.13 28.19 19.24
N GLN A 176 7.28 27.69 19.70
CA GLN A 176 8.13 28.37 20.69
C GLN A 176 9.33 29.11 20.05
N GLY A 177 9.58 28.90 18.76
CA GLY A 177 10.68 29.55 18.04
C GLY A 177 11.40 28.62 17.07
N THR A 178 12.51 29.08 16.55
CA THR A 178 13.41 28.28 15.68
C THR A 178 14.61 27.83 16.49
N PHE A 179 14.83 26.53 16.49
CA PHE A 179 15.90 25.86 17.22
C PHE A 179 16.91 25.28 16.25
N HIS A 180 18.17 25.43 16.59
CA HIS A 180 19.29 24.94 15.81
C HIS A 180 19.93 23.75 16.51
N TYR A 181 20.16 22.70 15.76
CA TYR A 181 20.82 21.51 16.24
C TYR A 181 22.03 21.18 15.38
N THR A 182 23.07 20.69 16.02
CA THR A 182 24.30 20.23 15.36
C THR A 182 24.42 18.72 15.53
N VAL A 183 24.52 17.99 14.42
CA VAL A 183 24.72 16.53 14.42
C VAL A 183 26.02 16.20 15.15
N ASN A 184 25.95 15.30 16.13
CA ASN A 184 27.09 14.96 16.97
C ASN A 184 27.30 13.44 17.13
N THR A 185 26.30 12.61 16.86
CA THR A 185 26.40 11.17 17.09
C THR A 185 25.48 10.37 16.16
N TYR A 186 25.82 9.10 16.00
CA TYR A 186 25.04 8.12 15.22
C TYR A 186 24.80 6.87 16.05
N GLY A 187 23.75 6.14 15.66
CA GLY A 187 23.43 4.85 16.21
C GLY A 187 22.67 4.00 15.18
N ASP A 188 22.40 2.78 15.55
CA ASP A 188 21.54 1.86 14.83
C ASP A 188 20.69 1.04 15.82
N GLY A 189 19.91 0.08 15.32
CA GLY A 189 19.08 -0.77 16.16
C GLY A 189 19.84 -1.58 17.20
N ASP A 190 21.08 -1.95 16.90
CA ASP A 190 21.93 -2.76 17.77
C ASP A 190 22.84 -1.89 18.66
N HIS A 191 23.19 -0.70 18.16
CA HIS A 191 24.05 0.26 18.83
C HIS A 191 23.31 1.59 19.06
N PRO A 192 22.51 1.69 20.14
CA PRO A 192 21.77 2.92 20.43
C PRO A 192 22.72 4.09 20.73
N ILE A 193 22.24 5.29 20.44
CA ILE A 193 22.99 6.53 20.67
C ILE A 193 23.43 6.62 22.13
N LYS A 194 24.75 6.69 22.34
CA LYS A 194 25.37 6.88 23.64
C LYS A 194 25.78 8.34 23.81
N ASP A 195 24.82 9.25 23.79
CA ASP A 195 25.06 10.67 24.03
C ASP A 195 24.49 11.06 25.38
N THR A 196 25.28 11.87 26.13
CA THR A 196 24.91 12.39 27.44
C THR A 196 24.43 13.83 27.40
N ALA A 197 24.35 14.45 26.21
CA ALA A 197 23.80 15.80 26.06
C ALA A 197 22.38 15.83 26.60
N PRO A 198 22.02 16.76 27.50
CA PRO A 198 20.71 16.79 28.13
C PRO A 198 19.61 17.10 27.12
N ASP A 199 19.87 18.03 26.18
CA ASP A 199 18.89 18.57 25.24
C ASP A 199 19.31 18.22 23.82
N ARG A 200 18.57 17.29 23.21
CA ARG A 200 18.95 16.74 21.91
C ARG A 200 17.76 16.32 21.06
N LEU A 201 17.99 16.28 19.77
CA LEU A 201 17.09 15.74 18.76
C LEU A 201 17.64 14.39 18.31
N VAL A 202 16.77 13.40 18.19
CA VAL A 202 17.09 12.09 17.60
C VAL A 202 16.21 11.88 16.41
N LEU A 203 16.79 11.74 15.23
CA LEU A 203 16.11 11.37 14.00
C LEU A 203 16.26 9.86 13.80
N VAL A 204 15.15 9.21 13.44
CA VAL A 204 15.09 7.75 13.30
C VAL A 204 14.45 7.41 11.95
N THR A 205 15.11 6.53 11.18
CA THR A 205 14.59 6.00 9.94
C THR A 205 14.93 4.51 9.79
N GLY A 206 14.36 3.85 8.80
CA GLY A 206 14.79 2.51 8.40
C GLY A 206 16.12 2.55 7.66
N ASP A 207 16.87 1.44 7.70
CA ASP A 207 17.99 1.23 6.81
C ASP A 207 17.47 1.26 5.34
N SER A 208 18.33 1.66 4.41
CA SER A 208 17.96 1.89 3.00
C SER A 208 17.60 0.63 2.19
N ASP A 209 17.38 -0.50 2.83
CA ASP A 209 16.96 -1.74 2.19
C ASP A 209 15.48 -1.72 1.82
N TRP A 210 15.09 -2.52 0.86
CA TRP A 210 13.73 -2.57 0.31
C TRP A 210 12.64 -2.80 1.37
N ILE A 211 12.96 -3.56 2.40
CA ILE A 211 12.15 -3.70 3.62
C ILE A 211 13.12 -3.49 4.79
N PRO A 212 13.03 -2.38 5.53
CA PRO A 212 13.97 -2.09 6.59
C PRO A 212 13.94 -3.18 7.66
N THR A 213 15.08 -3.74 7.95
CA THR A 213 15.29 -4.75 9.00
C THR A 213 16.04 -4.17 10.19
N SER A 214 16.69 -3.04 10.00
CA SER A 214 17.41 -2.27 11.00
C SER A 214 17.02 -0.79 10.92
N THR A 215 17.56 0.01 11.82
CA THR A 215 17.29 1.45 11.92
C THR A 215 18.55 2.26 11.87
N VAL A 216 18.48 3.44 11.27
CA VAL A 216 19.50 4.47 11.32
C VAL A 216 19.04 5.55 12.30
N LEU A 217 19.88 5.87 13.26
CA LEU A 217 19.65 6.91 14.25
C LEU A 217 20.70 8.01 14.09
N VAL A 218 20.25 9.26 14.02
CA VAL A 218 21.12 10.43 14.03
C VAL A 218 20.77 11.27 15.23
N GLY A 219 21.76 11.51 16.09
CA GLY A 219 21.65 12.40 17.23
C GLY A 219 22.24 13.76 16.92
N ALA A 220 21.54 14.80 17.35
CA ALA A 220 21.98 16.18 17.22
C ALA A 220 21.74 16.93 18.53
N ARG A 221 22.75 17.68 18.99
CA ARG A 221 22.68 18.48 20.20
C ARG A 221 22.04 19.84 19.90
N LEU A 222 21.20 20.32 20.81
CA LEU A 222 20.67 21.68 20.76
C LEU A 222 21.78 22.73 20.91
N ASP A 223 21.74 23.71 20.04
CA ASP A 223 22.62 24.88 20.10
C ASP A 223 21.86 26.02 20.77
N GLY A 224 22.17 26.30 22.03
CA GLY A 224 21.52 27.33 22.85
C GLY A 224 20.70 26.77 24.00
N ASP A 225 19.91 27.63 24.63
CA ASP A 225 19.07 27.28 25.79
C ASP A 225 17.75 26.70 25.33
N PRO A 226 17.22 25.66 26.01
CA PRO A 226 15.92 25.11 25.68
C PRO A 226 14.78 26.00 26.23
N GLU A 227 13.65 26.00 25.51
CA GLU A 227 12.42 26.64 25.95
C GLU A 227 11.63 25.74 26.93
N PRO A 228 10.83 26.31 27.87
CA PRO A 228 10.13 25.51 28.85
C PRO A 228 9.23 24.43 28.24
N ALA A 229 9.28 23.22 28.82
CA ALA A 229 8.42 22.13 28.40
C ALA A 229 6.96 22.42 28.75
N GLY A 230 6.05 22.01 27.86
CA GLY A 230 4.62 22.08 28.07
C GLY A 230 4.08 21.02 29.05
N ALA A 231 2.82 20.66 28.91
CA ALA A 231 2.16 19.65 29.75
C ALA A 231 2.78 18.25 29.57
N LYS A 232 2.48 17.37 30.54
CA LYS A 232 2.94 15.96 30.51
C LYS A 232 2.50 15.26 29.23
N ARG A 233 3.44 14.57 28.60
CA ARG A 233 3.22 13.85 27.35
C ARG A 233 2.46 12.52 27.54
N PRO A 234 1.60 12.11 26.60
CA PRO A 234 0.93 10.82 26.63
C PRO A 234 1.94 9.67 26.44
N ALA A 235 1.58 8.48 26.91
CA ALA A 235 2.38 7.30 26.69
C ALA A 235 2.25 6.80 25.25
N THR A 236 3.33 6.18 24.73
CA THR A 236 3.31 5.49 23.43
C THR A 236 2.50 4.22 23.48
N THR A 237 1.95 3.85 22.33
CA THR A 237 1.30 2.56 22.09
C THR A 237 2.25 1.58 21.39
N ALA A 238 1.82 0.33 21.19
CA ALA A 238 2.62 -0.65 20.47
C ALA A 238 2.86 -0.29 19.00
N THR A 239 1.97 0.51 18.40
CA THR A 239 2.05 0.98 17.01
C THR A 239 2.99 2.17 16.82
N ASP A 240 3.38 2.84 17.90
CA ASP A 240 4.36 3.94 17.90
C ASP A 240 5.84 3.46 17.94
N LYS A 241 6.05 2.17 18.11
CA LYS A 241 7.40 1.60 18.14
C LYS A 241 8.03 1.61 16.75
N VAL A 242 9.34 1.77 16.69
CA VAL A 242 10.12 1.66 15.45
C VAL A 242 9.89 0.30 14.81
N LEU A 243 9.76 0.26 13.48
CA LEU A 243 9.44 -0.93 12.68
C LEU A 243 8.08 -1.58 13.02
N ALA A 244 7.21 -0.91 13.76
CA ALA A 244 5.88 -1.43 14.04
C ALA A 244 5.00 -1.35 12.79
N ALA A 245 4.16 -2.38 12.61
CA ALA A 245 3.07 -2.40 11.65
C ALA A 245 1.76 -1.98 12.33
N ASP A 246 0.96 -1.16 11.67
CA ASP A 246 -0.37 -0.77 12.19
C ASP A 246 -1.40 -1.89 11.93
N LYS A 247 -1.45 -2.87 12.84
CA LYS A 247 -2.43 -3.95 12.77
C LYS A 247 -3.88 -3.46 12.93
N GLY A 248 -4.10 -2.25 13.41
CA GLY A 248 -5.41 -1.60 13.47
C GLY A 248 -5.99 -1.30 12.08
N ALA A 249 -5.17 -1.30 11.03
CA ALA A 249 -5.61 -1.15 9.65
C ALA A 249 -6.29 -2.41 9.07
N LEU A 250 -6.14 -3.60 9.69
CA LEU A 250 -6.67 -4.86 9.17
C LEU A 250 -8.19 -4.86 8.94
N PRO A 251 -9.04 -4.42 9.88
CA PRO A 251 -10.50 -4.38 9.66
C PRO A 251 -10.88 -3.47 8.49
N ALA A 252 -10.23 -2.31 8.37
CA ALA A 252 -10.46 -1.39 7.25
C ALA A 252 -10.01 -2.01 5.92
N LEU A 253 -8.84 -2.65 5.89
CA LEU A 253 -8.35 -3.37 4.70
C LEU A 253 -9.32 -4.46 4.26
N GLN A 254 -9.86 -5.25 5.20
CA GLN A 254 -10.86 -6.30 4.90
C GLN A 254 -12.14 -5.69 4.33
N LEU A 255 -12.65 -4.60 4.93
CA LEU A 255 -13.85 -3.92 4.46
C LEU A 255 -13.68 -3.37 3.03
N TRP A 256 -12.59 -2.65 2.76
CA TRP A 256 -12.30 -2.09 1.45
C TRP A 256 -12.04 -3.18 0.39
N SER A 257 -11.37 -4.27 0.78
CA SER A 257 -11.17 -5.44 -0.12
C SER A 257 -12.49 -6.12 -0.48
N LEU A 258 -13.41 -6.26 0.47
CA LEU A 258 -14.76 -6.78 0.22
C LEU A 258 -15.55 -5.83 -0.69
N ALA A 259 -15.51 -4.54 -0.44
CA ALA A 259 -16.17 -3.53 -1.29
C ALA A 259 -15.61 -3.55 -2.71
N LEU A 260 -14.30 -3.69 -2.88
CA LEU A 260 -13.65 -3.84 -4.18
C LEU A 260 -14.12 -5.09 -4.90
N LEU A 261 -14.18 -6.23 -4.21
CA LEU A 261 -14.68 -7.49 -4.78
C LEU A 261 -16.13 -7.36 -5.24
N LEU A 262 -16.99 -6.74 -4.45
CA LEU A 262 -18.39 -6.47 -4.80
C LEU A 262 -18.50 -5.54 -6.01
N ALA A 263 -17.72 -4.46 -6.06
CA ALA A 263 -17.73 -3.52 -7.17
C ALA A 263 -17.26 -4.18 -8.48
N VAL A 264 -16.19 -4.97 -8.45
CA VAL A 264 -15.69 -5.71 -9.62
C VAL A 264 -16.72 -6.75 -10.08
N THR A 265 -17.36 -7.45 -9.15
CA THR A 265 -18.41 -8.44 -9.46
C THR A 265 -19.62 -7.75 -10.10
N ALA A 266 -20.08 -6.63 -9.53
CA ALA A 266 -21.19 -5.84 -10.07
C ALA A 266 -20.86 -5.30 -11.48
N ALA A 267 -19.65 -4.80 -11.68
CA ALA A 267 -19.18 -4.35 -12.99
C ALA A 267 -19.16 -5.49 -14.03
N ALA A 268 -18.70 -6.67 -13.63
CA ALA A 268 -18.69 -7.84 -14.50
C ALA A 268 -20.11 -8.31 -14.87
N VAL A 269 -21.06 -8.27 -13.93
CA VAL A 269 -22.47 -8.57 -14.18
C VAL A 269 -23.10 -7.51 -15.09
N ALA A 270 -22.87 -6.25 -14.82
CA ALA A 270 -23.36 -5.14 -15.64
C ALA A 270 -22.83 -5.22 -17.10
N ALA A 271 -21.53 -5.50 -17.26
CA ALA A 271 -20.91 -5.67 -18.58
C ALA A 271 -21.48 -6.87 -19.37
N ARG A 272 -22.03 -7.90 -18.69
CA ARG A 272 -22.69 -9.03 -19.34
C ARG A 272 -24.16 -8.73 -19.72
N ARG A 273 -24.83 -7.84 -18.96
CA ARG A 273 -26.27 -7.53 -19.15
C ARG A 273 -26.52 -6.28 -19.99
N TRP A 274 -25.56 -5.32 -20.02
CA TRP A 274 -25.64 -4.05 -20.72
C TRP A 274 -24.50 -3.90 -21.73
N GLN A 275 -24.29 -2.69 -22.22
CA GLN A 275 -23.16 -2.36 -23.08
C GLN A 275 -21.85 -2.42 -22.27
N ARG A 276 -20.92 -3.24 -22.71
CA ARG A 276 -19.61 -3.45 -22.04
C ARG A 276 -18.86 -2.14 -21.81
N THR A 277 -18.82 -1.26 -22.82
CA THR A 277 -18.10 0.01 -22.75
C THR A 277 -18.66 0.93 -21.68
N ALA A 278 -19.98 1.11 -21.63
CA ALA A 278 -20.64 1.94 -20.61
C ALA A 278 -20.43 1.39 -19.20
N ALA A 279 -20.55 0.05 -19.00
CA ALA A 279 -20.33 -0.58 -17.72
C ALA A 279 -18.89 -0.37 -17.21
N TYR A 280 -17.88 -0.50 -18.07
CA TYR A 280 -16.48 -0.26 -17.68
C TYR A 280 -16.18 1.21 -17.42
N LEU A 281 -16.70 2.13 -18.21
CA LEU A 281 -16.50 3.58 -17.99
C LEU A 281 -17.10 4.04 -16.66
N CYS A 282 -18.27 3.54 -16.29
CA CYS A 282 -18.89 3.88 -15.00
C CYS A 282 -18.20 3.18 -13.81
N ALA A 283 -17.72 1.94 -13.98
CA ALA A 283 -17.12 1.19 -12.92
C ALA A 283 -15.66 1.57 -12.66
N ALA A 284 -14.91 2.02 -13.68
CA ALA A 284 -13.49 2.29 -13.57
C ALA A 284 -13.12 3.28 -12.44
N PRO A 285 -13.77 4.45 -12.29
CA PRO A 285 -13.44 5.39 -11.23
C PRO A 285 -13.75 4.81 -9.83
N VAL A 286 -14.84 4.04 -9.70
CA VAL A 286 -15.22 3.40 -8.43
C VAL A 286 -14.20 2.33 -8.05
N VAL A 287 -13.83 1.48 -8.99
CA VAL A 287 -12.81 0.42 -8.78
C VAL A 287 -11.46 1.04 -8.46
N ALA A 288 -11.06 2.12 -9.15
CA ALA A 288 -9.81 2.83 -8.87
C ALA A 288 -9.80 3.44 -7.46
N ALA A 289 -10.88 4.07 -7.03
CA ALA A 289 -10.99 4.65 -5.68
C ALA A 289 -10.93 3.57 -4.58
N LEU A 290 -11.63 2.45 -4.79
CA LEU A 290 -11.60 1.32 -3.85
C LEU A 290 -10.22 0.65 -3.80
N LEU A 291 -9.56 0.50 -4.95
CA LEU A 291 -8.21 -0.04 -5.03
C LEU A 291 -7.21 0.87 -4.32
N TRP A 292 -7.35 2.19 -4.47
CA TRP A 292 -6.56 3.17 -3.70
C TRP A 292 -6.71 2.96 -2.20
N SER A 293 -7.97 2.85 -1.70
CA SER A 293 -8.24 2.62 -0.28
C SER A 293 -7.66 1.28 0.21
N VAL A 294 -7.68 0.24 -0.63
CA VAL A 294 -7.03 -1.05 -0.31
C VAL A 294 -5.52 -0.88 -0.19
N TYR A 295 -4.88 -0.19 -1.13
CA TYR A 295 -3.44 0.01 -1.12
C TYR A 295 -2.98 0.89 0.05
N GLU A 296 -3.71 1.96 0.37
CA GLU A 296 -3.43 2.81 1.53
C GLU A 296 -3.48 2.03 2.85
N ASN A 297 -4.51 1.21 3.06
CA ASN A 297 -4.59 0.38 4.25
C ASN A 297 -3.57 -0.77 4.26
N ALA A 298 -3.20 -1.31 3.11
CA ALA A 298 -2.12 -2.29 3.00
C ALA A 298 -0.76 -1.67 3.33
N ALA A 299 -0.50 -0.43 2.87
CA ALA A 299 0.72 0.30 3.18
C ALA A 299 0.88 0.61 4.68
N ALA A 300 -0.23 0.77 5.43
CA ALA A 300 -0.19 0.93 6.88
C ALA A 300 0.29 -0.33 7.63
N LEU A 301 0.24 -1.50 6.98
CA LEU A 301 0.75 -2.76 7.53
C LEU A 301 2.25 -2.95 7.30
N LEU A 302 2.89 -2.13 6.48
CA LEU A 302 4.34 -2.11 6.36
C LEU A 302 4.97 -1.51 7.62
N PRO A 303 6.26 -1.80 7.90
CA PRO A 303 6.99 -1.12 8.96
C PRO A 303 6.84 0.39 8.85
N ASN A 304 6.59 1.08 9.96
CA ASN A 304 6.24 2.51 9.94
C ASN A 304 7.33 3.42 9.36
N VAL A 305 8.59 3.03 9.43
CA VAL A 305 9.75 3.77 8.89
C VAL A 305 10.21 3.29 7.50
N TYR A 306 9.39 2.45 6.84
CA TYR A 306 9.63 1.95 5.47
C TYR A 306 9.68 3.07 4.43
#